data_352ce134056ebd01641153b021b52000
#
_entry.id   352ce134056ebd01641153b021b52000
#
_cell.length_a   1.000
_cell.length_b   1.000
_cell.length_c   1.000
_cell.angle_alpha   90.00
_cell.angle_beta   90.00
_cell.angle_gamma   90.00
#
_symmetry.space_group_name_H-M   'P 1'
#
loop_
_entity.id
_entity.type
_entity.pdbx_description
1 polymer ?
#
loop_
_entity_poly.entity_id
_entity_poly.type
_entity_poly.pdbx_seq_one_letter_code
_entity_poly.pdbx_strand_id
1 'polypeptide(L)'
;MWTAQSIPQGFKNPHNTKAGTWAKLKIYQGELRFAFLDEAGVVQSEHIFSAEQQPPFIEPQAWHKIVSTSGDIECQLQFYCMPQDYFYKKYQLSPTHSEILAATPYLQGGRALDVGCGQGRNALYLNQLGQQGFEVDAWDV
;
A
#
# COMPACT_ATOMS: atom_id res chain seq x y z
N MET A 1 -8.20 -10.10 9.93
CA MET A 1 -8.32 -9.62 11.32
C MET A 1 -7.17 -10.23 12.13
N TRP A 2 -6.46 -9.42 12.91
CA TRP A 2 -5.42 -9.88 13.82
C TRP A 2 -5.88 -9.77 15.28
N THR A 3 -5.42 -10.72 16.10
CA THR A 3 -5.59 -10.75 17.56
C THR A 3 -4.21 -10.74 18.21
N ALA A 4 -4.13 -10.65 19.53
CA ALA A 4 -2.86 -10.68 20.28
C ALA A 4 -1.96 -11.87 19.91
N GLN A 5 -2.57 -13.03 19.58
CA GLN A 5 -1.87 -14.27 19.21
C GLN A 5 -1.51 -14.35 17.73
N SER A 6 -2.20 -13.63 16.86
CA SER A 6 -2.05 -13.73 15.40
C SER A 6 -1.29 -12.57 14.74
N ILE A 7 -0.93 -11.52 15.51
CA ILE A 7 -0.05 -10.45 15.00
C ILE A 7 1.31 -11.06 14.64
N PRO A 8 1.75 -10.95 13.38
CA PRO A 8 3.02 -11.52 12.97
C PRO A 8 4.19 -10.91 13.74
N GLN A 9 5.14 -11.75 14.15
CA GLN A 9 6.29 -11.33 14.97
C GLN A 9 7.12 -10.21 14.29
N GLY A 10 7.17 -10.18 12.95
CA GLY A 10 7.88 -9.14 12.19
C GLY A 10 7.41 -7.73 12.53
N PHE A 11 6.13 -7.53 12.88
CA PHE A 11 5.60 -6.21 13.26
C PHE A 11 6.02 -5.73 14.66
N LYS A 12 6.53 -6.63 15.50
CA LYS A 12 7.10 -6.30 16.81
C LYS A 12 8.57 -5.89 16.72
N ASN A 13 9.21 -6.13 15.58
CA ASN A 13 10.57 -5.68 15.29
C ASN A 13 10.53 -4.37 14.49
N PRO A 14 11.60 -3.55 14.52
CA PRO A 14 11.71 -2.38 13.66
C PRO A 14 11.52 -2.75 12.18
N HIS A 15 10.58 -2.09 11.52
CA HIS A 15 10.28 -2.29 10.10
C HIS A 15 9.72 -1.01 9.50
N ASN A 16 9.65 -0.96 8.16
CA ASN A 16 9.02 0.13 7.43
C ASN A 16 8.19 -0.42 6.25
N THR A 17 7.44 0.45 5.60
CA THR A 17 6.76 0.14 4.35
C THR A 17 7.67 0.44 3.16
N LYS A 18 7.38 -0.20 2.02
CA LYS A 18 8.08 0.09 0.76
C LYS A 18 7.82 1.53 0.32
N ALA A 19 8.74 2.11 -0.47
CA ALA A 19 8.56 3.40 -1.11
C ALA A 19 7.20 3.46 -1.84
N GLY A 20 6.46 4.57 -1.70
CA GLY A 20 5.14 4.77 -2.28
C GLY A 20 4.06 3.80 -1.76
N THR A 21 4.25 3.23 -0.56
CA THR A 21 3.28 2.37 0.09
C THR A 21 2.97 2.88 1.49
N TRP A 22 1.75 3.35 1.70
CA TRP A 22 1.22 3.75 3.00
C TRP A 22 0.60 2.55 3.71
N ALA A 23 0.63 2.56 5.04
CA ALA A 23 -0.09 1.58 5.84
C ALA A 23 -1.15 2.26 6.71
N LYS A 24 -2.28 1.61 6.89
CA LYS A 24 -3.34 2.01 7.81
C LYS A 24 -3.68 0.84 8.71
N LEU A 25 -3.37 0.99 9.98
CA LEU A 25 -3.81 0.08 11.01
C LEU A 25 -5.18 0.56 11.53
N LYS A 26 -6.17 -0.31 11.56
CA LYS A 26 -7.47 -0.05 12.16
C LYS A 26 -7.67 -0.95 13.37
N ILE A 27 -7.93 -0.35 14.52
CA ILE A 27 -8.19 -1.04 15.79
C ILE A 27 -9.70 -1.08 15.99
N TYR A 28 -10.24 -2.26 16.28
CA TYR A 28 -11.66 -2.48 16.55
C TYR A 28 -11.93 -2.70 18.02
N GLN A 29 -10.95 -3.28 18.74
CA GLN A 29 -11.03 -3.55 20.17
C GLN A 29 -9.64 -3.55 20.79
N GLY A 30 -9.56 -3.22 22.09
CA GLY A 30 -8.33 -3.25 22.87
C GLY A 30 -7.41 -2.06 22.59
N GLU A 31 -6.18 -2.18 23.07
CA GLU A 31 -5.14 -1.16 22.98
C GLU A 31 -3.86 -1.71 22.36
N LEU A 32 -3.16 -0.83 21.65
CA LEU A 32 -1.89 -1.14 21.00
C LEU A 32 -0.90 0.00 21.28
N ARG A 33 0.24 -0.34 21.90
CA ARG A 33 1.38 0.57 22.05
C ARG A 33 2.26 0.48 20.82
N PHE A 34 2.52 1.63 20.21
CA PHE A 34 3.18 1.77 18.94
C PHE A 34 4.32 2.78 19.04
N ALA A 35 5.49 2.45 18.49
CA ALA A 35 6.64 3.33 18.46
C ALA A 35 7.00 3.72 17.02
N PHE A 36 7.23 5.01 16.79
CA PHE A 36 7.92 5.52 15.62
C PHE A 36 9.42 5.60 15.90
N LEU A 37 10.22 5.22 14.90
CA LEU A 37 11.66 5.06 15.03
C LEU A 37 12.37 5.88 13.94
N ASP A 38 13.65 6.15 14.14
CA ASP A 38 14.54 6.55 13.04
C ASP A 38 15.13 5.33 12.32
N GLU A 39 15.93 5.58 11.28
CA GLU A 39 16.60 4.53 10.52
C GLU A 39 17.58 3.69 11.34
N ALA A 40 18.13 4.25 12.43
CA ALA A 40 19.00 3.53 13.37
C ALA A 40 18.21 2.66 14.37
N GLY A 41 16.86 2.72 14.33
CA GLY A 41 15.98 1.99 15.23
C GLY A 41 15.80 2.65 16.60
N VAL A 42 16.21 3.91 16.76
CA VAL A 42 16.02 4.69 17.99
C VAL A 42 14.58 5.20 18.05
N VAL A 43 13.91 4.98 19.18
CA VAL A 43 12.53 5.43 19.39
C VAL A 43 12.46 6.95 19.40
N GLN A 44 11.68 7.52 18.50
CA GLN A 44 11.41 8.97 18.42
C GLN A 44 10.15 9.36 19.18
N SER A 45 9.12 8.50 19.15
CA SER A 45 7.90 8.69 19.92
C SER A 45 7.19 7.37 20.16
N GLU A 46 6.42 7.29 21.25
CA GLU A 46 5.50 6.18 21.54
C GLU A 46 4.10 6.71 21.75
N HIS A 47 3.12 5.95 21.27
CA HIS A 47 1.70 6.25 21.38
C HIS A 47 0.92 5.02 21.76
N ILE A 48 -0.19 5.21 22.47
CA ILE A 48 -1.18 4.17 22.70
C ILE A 48 -2.37 4.49 21.81
N PHE A 49 -2.77 3.53 21.01
CA PHE A 49 -3.92 3.62 20.10
C PHE A 49 -5.01 2.64 20.51
N SER A 50 -6.25 3.00 20.27
CA SER A 50 -7.46 2.20 20.57
C SER A 50 -8.51 2.38 19.47
N ALA A 51 -9.70 1.80 19.69
CA ALA A 51 -10.83 2.00 18.78
C ALA A 51 -11.25 3.47 18.70
N GLU A 52 -11.15 4.22 19.81
CA GLU A 52 -11.49 5.66 19.91
C GLU A 52 -10.36 6.56 19.41
N GLN A 53 -9.12 6.13 19.60
CA GLN A 53 -7.92 6.88 19.22
C GLN A 53 -7.11 6.07 18.20
N GLN A 54 -7.53 6.14 16.95
CA GLN A 54 -6.93 5.39 15.84
C GLN A 54 -5.53 5.91 15.47
N PRO A 55 -4.60 5.02 15.08
CA PRO A 55 -3.32 5.44 14.53
C PRO A 55 -3.51 6.23 13.23
N PRO A 56 -2.61 7.18 12.95
CA PRO A 56 -2.59 7.88 11.66
C PRO A 56 -2.22 6.92 10.52
N PHE A 57 -2.25 7.41 9.28
CA PHE A 57 -1.55 6.74 8.20
C PHE A 57 -0.05 6.68 8.51
N ILE A 58 0.54 5.53 8.25
CA ILE A 58 1.98 5.34 8.34
C ILE A 58 2.54 5.65 6.95
N GLU A 59 3.39 6.66 6.89
CA GLU A 59 4.01 7.12 5.65
C GLU A 59 4.97 6.07 5.05
N PRO A 60 5.17 6.10 3.72
CA PRO A 60 6.16 5.24 3.08
C PRO A 60 7.54 5.38 3.75
N GLN A 61 8.18 4.23 3.96
CA GLN A 61 9.53 4.15 4.54
C GLN A 61 9.67 4.67 5.99
N ALA A 62 8.57 5.07 6.64
CA ALA A 62 8.60 5.45 8.05
C ALA A 62 8.86 4.22 8.94
N TRP A 63 9.93 4.24 9.70
CA TRP A 63 10.30 3.17 10.60
C TRP A 63 9.40 3.13 11.84
N HIS A 64 8.93 1.95 12.18
CA HIS A 64 8.02 1.76 13.30
C HIS A 64 8.01 0.32 13.81
N LYS A 65 7.37 0.12 14.97
CA LYS A 65 7.10 -1.22 15.53
C LYS A 65 5.88 -1.22 16.46
N ILE A 66 5.27 -2.37 16.63
CA ILE A 66 4.34 -2.64 17.73
C ILE A 66 5.17 -3.00 18.96
N VAL A 67 5.01 -2.23 20.03
CA VAL A 67 5.73 -2.45 21.31
C VAL A 67 5.01 -3.51 22.13
N SER A 68 3.69 -3.34 22.30
CA SER A 68 2.84 -4.28 23.04
C SER A 68 1.37 -4.12 22.62
N THR A 69 0.54 -5.09 22.99
CA THR A 69 -0.90 -5.05 22.80
C THR A 69 -1.62 -5.55 24.06
N SER A 70 -2.86 -5.10 24.26
CA SER A 70 -3.77 -5.75 25.20
C SER A 70 -4.12 -7.18 24.73
N GLY A 71 -4.56 -8.02 25.66
CA GLY A 71 -4.90 -9.41 25.35
C GLY A 71 -6.12 -9.58 24.45
N ASP A 72 -7.00 -8.58 24.44
CA ASP A 72 -8.25 -8.50 23.69
C ASP A 72 -8.14 -7.69 22.39
N ILE A 73 -6.91 -7.35 21.95
CA ILE A 73 -6.72 -6.58 20.72
C ILE A 73 -7.36 -7.25 19.51
N GLU A 74 -8.12 -6.49 18.75
CA GLU A 74 -8.59 -6.84 17.41
C GLU A 74 -8.26 -5.69 16.46
N CYS A 75 -7.47 -5.98 15.43
CA CYS A 75 -7.05 -4.98 14.46
C CYS A 75 -6.89 -5.54 13.06
N GLN A 76 -6.81 -4.63 12.08
CA GLN A 76 -6.59 -4.96 10.68
C GLN A 76 -5.59 -4.00 10.08
N LEU A 77 -4.64 -4.51 9.31
CA LEU A 77 -3.71 -3.72 8.52
C LEU A 77 -4.14 -3.69 7.06
N GLN A 78 -4.11 -2.51 6.47
CA GLN A 78 -4.35 -2.27 5.05
C GLN A 78 -3.20 -1.48 4.46
N PHE A 79 -2.80 -1.81 3.23
CA PHE A 79 -1.79 -1.07 2.49
C PHE A 79 -2.43 -0.29 1.36
N TYR A 80 -1.90 0.89 1.12
CA TYR A 80 -2.35 1.83 0.10
C TYR A 80 -1.17 2.26 -0.77
N CYS A 81 -1.43 2.57 -2.01
CA CYS A 81 -0.49 3.17 -2.93
C CYS A 81 -1.22 4.13 -3.88
N MET A 82 -0.48 4.88 -4.65
CA MET A 82 -1.07 5.71 -5.70
C MET A 82 -1.73 4.80 -6.76
N PRO A 83 -2.85 5.22 -7.39
CA PRO A 83 -3.55 4.41 -8.38
C PRO A 83 -2.66 3.89 -9.50
N GLN A 84 -1.74 4.73 -10.02
CA GLN A 84 -0.80 4.35 -11.07
C GLN A 84 0.20 3.27 -10.64
N ASP A 85 0.40 3.10 -9.33
CA ASP A 85 1.36 2.13 -8.78
C ASP A 85 0.71 0.78 -8.46
N TYR A 86 -0.62 0.74 -8.41
CA TYR A 86 -1.37 -0.40 -7.87
C TYR A 86 -1.04 -1.70 -8.59
N PHE A 87 -1.06 -1.69 -9.93
CA PHE A 87 -0.91 -2.91 -10.70
C PHE A 87 0.51 -3.47 -10.65
N TYR A 88 1.53 -2.61 -10.82
CA TYR A 88 2.88 -3.12 -10.73
C TYR A 88 3.23 -3.61 -9.32
N LYS A 89 2.74 -2.95 -8.27
CA LYS A 89 2.94 -3.41 -6.89
C LYS A 89 2.18 -4.71 -6.60
N LYS A 90 0.92 -4.81 -7.03
CA LYS A 90 0.09 -6.00 -6.81
C LYS A 90 0.60 -7.23 -7.55
N TYR A 91 1.01 -7.08 -8.80
CA TYR A 91 1.42 -8.19 -9.65
C TYR A 91 2.94 -8.30 -9.83
N GLN A 92 3.71 -7.49 -9.12
CA GLN A 92 5.18 -7.44 -9.18
C GLN A 92 5.71 -7.14 -10.58
N LEU A 93 5.00 -6.30 -11.32
CA LEU A 93 5.38 -5.86 -12.66
C LEU A 93 6.38 -4.70 -12.60
N SER A 94 6.97 -4.35 -13.74
CA SER A 94 7.63 -3.07 -13.89
C SER A 94 6.61 -1.93 -13.80
N PRO A 95 6.98 -0.72 -13.35
CA PRO A 95 6.09 0.43 -13.37
C PRO A 95 5.54 0.72 -14.77
N THR A 96 4.33 1.28 -14.85
CA THR A 96 3.75 1.78 -16.10
C THR A 96 4.72 2.76 -16.76
N HIS A 97 4.83 2.71 -18.09
CA HIS A 97 5.77 3.54 -18.83
C HIS A 97 5.49 5.03 -18.60
N SER A 98 6.54 5.82 -18.40
CA SER A 98 6.42 7.25 -18.05
C SER A 98 5.66 8.07 -19.09
N GLU A 99 5.77 7.72 -20.36
CA GLU A 99 5.02 8.39 -21.43
C GLU A 99 3.53 8.11 -21.38
N ILE A 100 3.12 6.89 -21.00
CA ILE A 100 1.72 6.56 -20.77
C ILE A 100 1.16 7.36 -19.60
N LEU A 101 1.92 7.47 -18.51
CA LEU A 101 1.52 8.30 -17.36
C LEU A 101 1.39 9.78 -17.75
N ALA A 102 2.34 10.32 -18.52
CA ALA A 102 2.32 11.69 -18.98
C ALA A 102 1.17 11.98 -19.96
N ALA A 103 0.79 10.99 -20.78
CA ALA A 103 -0.32 11.10 -21.72
C ALA A 103 -1.70 11.00 -21.06
N THR A 104 -1.80 10.38 -19.87
CA THR A 104 -3.08 10.11 -19.18
C THR A 104 -4.05 11.29 -19.12
N PRO A 105 -3.64 12.52 -18.79
CA PRO A 105 -4.57 13.67 -18.75
C PRO A 105 -5.23 14.01 -20.07
N TYR A 106 -4.67 13.54 -21.18
CA TYR A 106 -5.13 13.83 -22.55
C TYR A 106 -5.92 12.67 -23.18
N LEU A 107 -5.96 11.52 -22.52
CA LEU A 107 -6.65 10.33 -23.00
C LEU A 107 -8.14 10.40 -22.67
N GLN A 108 -8.97 10.00 -23.61
CA GLN A 108 -10.44 10.05 -23.48
C GLN A 108 -10.99 8.63 -23.61
N GLY A 109 -10.65 7.68 -22.86
CA GLY A 109 -11.25 6.35 -22.91
C GLY A 109 -11.51 5.77 -24.32
N GLY A 110 -12.08 4.60 -24.41
CA GLY A 110 -12.41 3.91 -25.66
C GLY A 110 -11.61 2.63 -25.86
N ARG A 111 -11.11 2.37 -27.08
CA ARG A 111 -10.27 1.19 -27.38
C ARG A 111 -8.81 1.59 -27.50
N ALA A 112 -7.94 0.77 -26.93
CA ALA A 112 -6.50 0.92 -27.02
C ALA A 112 -5.85 -0.41 -27.42
N LEU A 113 -4.73 -0.35 -28.14
CA LEU A 113 -3.91 -1.50 -28.50
C LEU A 113 -2.51 -1.32 -27.88
N ASP A 114 -2.11 -2.25 -27.03
CA ASP A 114 -0.77 -2.30 -26.43
C ASP A 114 0.06 -3.37 -27.19
N VAL A 115 0.91 -2.92 -28.11
CA VAL A 115 1.75 -3.79 -28.94
C VAL A 115 3.10 -3.99 -28.25
N GLY A 116 3.53 -5.24 -28.08
CA GLY A 116 4.71 -5.60 -27.30
C GLY A 116 4.43 -5.43 -25.80
N CYS A 117 3.23 -5.83 -25.37
CA CYS A 117 2.73 -5.57 -24.03
C CYS A 117 3.52 -6.26 -22.91
N GLY A 118 4.29 -7.31 -23.21
CA GLY A 118 5.00 -8.13 -22.24
C GLY A 118 4.05 -8.65 -21.17
N GLN A 119 4.31 -8.33 -19.91
CA GLN A 119 3.45 -8.73 -18.80
C GLN A 119 2.19 -7.85 -18.63
N GLY A 120 1.92 -6.93 -19.56
CA GLY A 120 0.70 -6.14 -19.60
C GLY A 120 0.65 -4.93 -18.67
N ARG A 121 1.78 -4.41 -18.19
CA ARG A 121 1.82 -3.27 -17.23
C ARG A 121 1.06 -2.03 -17.71
N ASN A 122 1.20 -1.69 -18.99
CA ASN A 122 0.54 -0.53 -19.60
C ASN A 122 -0.94 -0.84 -19.88
N ALA A 123 -1.24 -2.02 -20.41
CA ALA A 123 -2.60 -2.49 -20.69
C ALA A 123 -3.45 -2.49 -19.42
N LEU A 124 -2.93 -3.03 -18.31
CA LEU A 124 -3.62 -3.05 -17.02
C LEU A 124 -3.89 -1.64 -16.50
N TYR A 125 -2.91 -0.74 -16.62
CA TYR A 125 -3.08 0.65 -16.21
C TYR A 125 -4.16 1.36 -17.04
N LEU A 126 -4.10 1.27 -18.36
CA LEU A 126 -5.08 1.89 -19.27
C LEU A 126 -6.50 1.36 -19.03
N ASN A 127 -6.66 0.05 -18.83
CA ASN A 127 -7.95 -0.56 -18.53
C ASN A 127 -8.58 -0.03 -17.23
N GLN A 128 -7.76 0.43 -16.27
CA GLN A 128 -8.19 0.82 -14.93
C GLN A 128 -8.28 2.33 -14.69
N LEU A 129 -8.21 3.14 -15.71
CA LEU A 129 -8.35 4.61 -15.60
C LEU A 129 -9.76 5.09 -15.18
N GLY A 130 -10.44 4.32 -14.32
CA GLY A 130 -11.74 4.65 -13.75
C GLY A 130 -12.87 4.71 -14.79
N GLN A 131 -13.75 5.73 -14.72
CA GLN A 131 -14.88 5.90 -15.64
C GLN A 131 -14.45 6.17 -17.10
N GLN A 132 -13.19 6.49 -17.32
CA GLN A 132 -12.57 6.74 -18.63
C GLN A 132 -11.65 5.58 -19.05
N GLY A 133 -11.75 4.42 -18.38
CA GLY A 133 -10.93 3.25 -18.71
C GLY A 133 -11.07 2.83 -20.17
N PHE A 134 -10.03 2.17 -20.67
CA PHE A 134 -10.00 1.66 -22.04
C PHE A 134 -10.40 0.19 -22.08
N GLU A 135 -11.05 -0.21 -23.14
CA GLU A 135 -11.07 -1.59 -23.59
C GLU A 135 -9.72 -1.85 -24.28
N VAL A 136 -8.85 -2.65 -23.69
CA VAL A 136 -7.47 -2.81 -24.13
C VAL A 136 -7.24 -4.17 -24.76
N ASP A 137 -6.78 -4.17 -26.02
CA ASP A 137 -6.19 -5.34 -26.66
C ASP A 137 -4.67 -5.33 -26.41
N ALA A 138 -4.14 -6.38 -25.83
CA ALA A 138 -2.73 -6.50 -25.48
C ALA A 138 -2.09 -7.64 -26.32
N TRP A 139 -1.07 -7.30 -27.12
CA TRP A 139 -0.38 -8.24 -27.97
C TRP A 139 1.10 -8.32 -27.61
N ASP A 140 1.59 -9.55 -27.46
CA ASP A 140 3.00 -9.84 -27.31
C ASP A 140 3.47 -10.85 -28.39
N VAL A 141 4.77 -10.87 -28.68
CA VAL A 141 5.39 -11.75 -29.69
C VAL A 141 6.29 -12.79 -29.01
#